data_0fae547f34da831f70c39b72b9dae0e4
#
_entry.id   0fae547f34da831f70c39b72b9dae0e4
#
_cell.length_a   1.000
_cell.length_b   1.000
_cell.length_c   1.000
_cell.angle_alpha   90.00
_cell.angle_beta   90.00
_cell.angle_gamma   90.00
#
_symmetry.space_group_name_H-M   'P 1'
#
loop_
_entity.id
_entity.type
_entity.pdbx_description
1 polymer ?
#
loop_
_entity_poly.entity_id
_entity_poly.type
_entity_poly.pdbx_seq_one_letter_code
_entity_poly.pdbx_strand_id
1 'polypeptide(L)'
;LERVELLRKVLDTLPPEHPLRRGRSDAYAYETQLQNLFQQMKAERWNVPLMEAAIDAYLEDLPNREEYVYKVSRKGQYQKGDLKTSQIEEEVERMERLRAAAQLYPDYQKAMQRANRYDYDDMILWVLDAFERFPNLLRSYQERFLYLLVDEYQDTNGAQNEIIRKLVAYWEMPNLFIVGDDDQSIYEFQGARLKNLTDLYETYRNGIRLVVLEDNYRSAQPILDAARGVIGQNDIRIVNRLQGLGVEKVLKASHPAVKDLPAVPEISVFPNPMQEEVWLAGELQRLQGEGVPLSEVAIIYAKHRQVESLMELLEKQHIPYQTRRRVNVLHLPLIRNLRLMLEYFAAEFQRPTGGEHLLFQIMHFIF
;
A
#
# COMPACT_ATOMS: atom_id res chain seq x y z
N LEU A 1 16.30 -5.25 -4.39
CA LEU A 1 17.24 -6.37 -4.19
C LEU A 1 18.13 -6.14 -2.98
N GLU A 2 18.89 -5.04 -2.88
CA GLU A 2 19.82 -4.79 -1.75
C GLU A 2 19.16 -4.83 -0.36
N ARG A 3 17.94 -4.28 -0.19
CA ARG A 3 17.21 -4.36 1.09
C ARG A 3 16.89 -5.79 1.51
N VAL A 4 16.55 -6.63 0.53
CA VAL A 4 16.31 -8.06 0.74
C VAL A 4 17.58 -8.77 1.24
N GLU A 5 18.70 -8.51 0.59
CA GLU A 5 19.98 -9.11 0.99
C GLU A 5 20.42 -8.71 2.40
N LEU A 6 20.20 -7.42 2.76
CA LEU A 6 20.49 -6.94 4.10
C LEU A 6 19.57 -7.57 5.15
N LEU A 7 18.28 -7.72 4.84
CA LEU A 7 17.36 -8.42 5.73
C LEU A 7 17.74 -9.89 5.90
N ARG A 8 18.13 -10.60 4.82
CA ARG A 8 18.59 -11.98 4.89
C ARG A 8 19.82 -12.13 5.76
N LYS A 9 20.81 -11.22 5.63
CA LYS A 9 21.99 -11.21 6.51
C LYS A 9 21.62 -11.07 7.98
N VAL A 10 20.61 -10.27 8.30
CA VAL A 10 20.12 -10.14 9.68
C VAL A 10 19.41 -11.43 10.12
N LEU A 11 18.56 -12.02 9.27
CA LEU A 11 17.90 -13.29 9.55
C LEU A 11 18.88 -14.45 9.76
N ASP A 12 20.01 -14.47 9.04
CA ASP A 12 21.05 -15.48 9.16
C ASP A 12 21.77 -15.45 10.52
N THR A 13 21.72 -14.32 11.23
CA THR A 13 22.28 -14.23 12.60
C THR A 13 21.37 -14.83 13.67
N LEU A 14 20.12 -15.11 13.34
CA LEU A 14 19.16 -15.65 14.31
C LEU A 14 19.40 -17.14 14.56
N PRO A 15 19.20 -17.62 15.80
CA PRO A 15 19.33 -19.05 16.12
C PRO A 15 18.25 -19.87 15.39
N PRO A 16 18.47 -21.17 15.16
CA PRO A 16 17.53 -22.03 14.44
C PRO A 16 16.14 -22.12 15.05
N GLU A 17 16.03 -21.95 16.37
CA GLU A 17 14.80 -22.03 17.18
C GLU A 17 14.02 -20.72 17.19
N HIS A 18 14.54 -19.67 16.57
CA HIS A 18 13.92 -18.35 16.60
C HIS A 18 12.54 -18.36 15.91
N PRO A 19 11.49 -17.71 16.46
CA PRO A 19 10.12 -17.73 15.93
C PRO A 19 9.98 -17.27 14.47
N LEU A 20 10.95 -16.50 13.96
CA LEU A 20 11.01 -16.04 12.57
C LEU A 20 11.70 -17.01 11.61
N ARG A 21 12.16 -18.17 12.07
CA ARG A 21 12.77 -19.22 11.24
C ARG A 21 11.88 -20.47 11.22
N ARG A 22 11.46 -20.92 10.04
CA ARG A 22 10.77 -22.18 9.85
C ARG A 22 11.78 -23.31 9.53
N GLY A 23 12.55 -23.73 10.54
CA GLY A 23 13.55 -24.78 10.38
C GLY A 23 14.69 -24.40 9.43
N ARG A 24 15.45 -25.42 8.99
CA ARG A 24 16.62 -25.22 8.09
C ARG A 24 16.24 -25.02 6.62
N SER A 25 15.08 -25.51 6.20
CA SER A 25 14.65 -25.50 4.78
C SER A 25 13.99 -24.19 4.33
N ASP A 26 13.51 -23.36 5.28
CA ASP A 26 12.78 -22.13 4.96
C ASP A 26 13.17 -20.99 5.90
N ALA A 27 14.45 -20.62 5.87
CA ALA A 27 15.02 -19.58 6.72
C ALA A 27 14.42 -18.17 6.44
N TYR A 28 13.82 -17.97 5.27
CA TYR A 28 13.31 -16.67 4.82
C TYR A 28 11.80 -16.64 4.63
N ALA A 29 11.07 -17.57 5.27
CA ALA A 29 9.61 -17.70 5.17
C ALA A 29 8.84 -16.39 5.42
N TYR A 30 9.36 -15.52 6.26
CA TYR A 30 8.73 -14.27 6.67
C TYR A 30 9.36 -13.02 6.02
N GLU A 31 10.22 -13.17 5.02
CA GLU A 31 10.96 -12.05 4.41
C GLU A 31 10.04 -10.92 3.93
N THR A 32 8.99 -11.25 3.19
CA THR A 32 8.04 -10.25 2.66
C THR A 32 7.25 -9.58 3.78
N GLN A 33 6.80 -10.34 4.77
CA GLN A 33 6.06 -9.83 5.91
C GLN A 33 6.93 -8.89 6.76
N LEU A 34 8.19 -9.23 6.97
CA LEU A 34 9.15 -8.38 7.69
C LEU A 34 9.44 -7.07 6.94
N GLN A 35 9.61 -7.13 5.62
CA GLN A 35 9.78 -5.92 4.81
C GLN A 35 8.57 -4.98 4.94
N ASN A 36 7.36 -5.53 4.86
CA ASN A 36 6.12 -4.75 5.00
C ASN A 36 5.99 -4.18 6.42
N LEU A 37 6.27 -4.98 7.45
CA LEU A 37 6.24 -4.52 8.84
C LEU A 37 7.22 -3.37 9.07
N PHE A 38 8.47 -3.51 8.61
CA PHE A 38 9.50 -2.48 8.81
C PHE A 38 9.17 -1.20 8.05
N GLN A 39 8.56 -1.32 6.88
CA GLN A 39 8.07 -0.17 6.15
C GLN A 39 6.93 0.53 6.92
N GLN A 40 5.98 -0.23 7.46
CA GLN A 40 4.91 0.32 8.29
C GLN A 40 5.44 0.96 9.58
N MET A 41 6.39 0.32 10.26
CA MET A 41 7.02 0.88 11.46
C MET A 41 7.68 2.23 11.17
N LYS A 42 8.34 2.38 10.01
CA LYS A 42 8.91 3.66 9.58
C LYS A 42 7.82 4.68 9.26
N ALA A 43 6.88 4.32 8.40
CA ALA A 43 5.80 5.20 7.94
C ALA A 43 4.95 5.73 9.12
N GLU A 44 4.78 4.93 10.17
CA GLU A 44 4.00 5.26 11.35
C GLU A 44 4.84 5.70 12.54
N ARG A 45 6.16 5.75 12.37
CA ARG A 45 7.10 6.05 13.46
C ARG A 45 6.92 5.11 14.67
N TRP A 46 6.56 3.85 14.43
CA TRP A 46 6.48 2.87 15.52
C TRP A 46 7.87 2.42 15.94
N ASN A 47 8.08 2.37 17.23
CA ASN A 47 9.28 1.80 17.84
C ASN A 47 8.96 0.50 18.57
N VAL A 48 10.00 -0.24 18.97
CA VAL A 48 9.84 -1.53 19.66
C VAL A 48 9.00 -1.42 20.94
N PRO A 49 9.26 -0.47 21.87
CA PRO A 49 8.45 -0.34 23.07
C PRO A 49 6.96 -0.10 22.81
N LEU A 50 6.63 0.72 21.80
CA LEU A 50 5.23 0.97 21.41
C LEU A 50 4.57 -0.29 20.89
N MET A 51 5.28 -1.06 20.04
CA MET A 51 4.77 -2.32 19.50
C MET A 51 4.56 -3.36 20.61
N GLU A 52 5.51 -3.49 21.54
CA GLU A 52 5.39 -4.40 22.68
C GLU A 52 4.20 -4.05 23.57
N ALA A 53 4.05 -2.78 23.94
CA ALA A 53 2.91 -2.31 24.72
C ALA A 53 1.56 -2.58 24.03
N ALA A 54 1.49 -2.38 22.71
CA ALA A 54 0.27 -2.64 21.94
C ALA A 54 -0.04 -4.15 21.87
N ILE A 55 0.98 -5.00 21.74
CA ILE A 55 0.83 -6.45 21.75
C ILE A 55 0.37 -6.93 23.12
N ASP A 56 0.97 -6.41 24.21
CA ASP A 56 0.58 -6.78 25.56
C ASP A 56 -0.88 -6.42 25.86
N ALA A 57 -1.28 -5.19 25.54
CA ALA A 57 -2.67 -4.75 25.70
C ALA A 57 -3.65 -5.59 24.85
N TYR A 58 -3.25 -5.98 23.64
CA TYR A 58 -4.06 -6.85 22.80
C TYR A 58 -4.23 -8.25 23.39
N LEU A 59 -3.15 -8.86 23.90
CA LEU A 59 -3.16 -10.18 24.50
C LEU A 59 -3.98 -10.22 25.82
N GLU A 60 -3.91 -9.16 26.62
CA GLU A 60 -4.74 -9.01 27.84
C GLU A 60 -6.24 -8.94 27.51
N ASP A 61 -6.60 -8.26 26.42
CA ASP A 61 -8.00 -8.13 25.99
C ASP A 61 -8.53 -9.36 25.22
N LEU A 62 -7.67 -10.24 24.75
CA LEU A 62 -8.02 -11.37 23.87
C LEU A 62 -9.16 -12.25 24.41
N PRO A 63 -9.18 -12.64 25.73
CA PRO A 63 -10.25 -13.45 26.28
C PRO A 63 -11.62 -12.73 26.33
N ASN A 64 -11.65 -11.41 26.29
CA ASN A 64 -12.86 -10.60 26.36
C ASN A 64 -13.52 -10.37 25.01
N ARG A 65 -12.84 -10.69 23.91
CA ARG A 65 -13.32 -10.43 22.55
C ARG A 65 -14.32 -11.49 22.12
N GLU A 66 -15.46 -11.04 21.61
CA GLU A 66 -16.57 -11.91 21.19
C GLU A 66 -16.17 -12.96 20.15
N GLU A 67 -15.16 -12.69 19.33
CA GLU A 67 -14.67 -13.60 18.30
C GLU A 67 -14.01 -14.87 18.89
N TYR A 68 -13.44 -14.77 20.09
CA TYR A 68 -12.81 -15.88 20.83
C TYR A 68 -13.73 -16.56 21.84
N VAL A 69 -15.03 -16.23 21.83
CA VAL A 69 -16.04 -16.85 22.69
C VAL A 69 -17.06 -17.62 21.85
N TYR A 70 -17.43 -18.82 22.27
CA TYR A 70 -18.47 -19.57 21.59
C TYR A 70 -19.85 -18.91 21.76
N LYS A 71 -20.50 -18.53 20.66
CA LYS A 71 -21.84 -17.92 20.66
C LYS A 71 -22.97 -18.95 20.81
N VAL A 72 -22.69 -20.23 20.58
CA VAL A 72 -23.63 -21.35 20.67
C VAL A 72 -23.00 -22.52 21.41
N SER A 73 -23.81 -23.38 22.04
CA SER A 73 -23.34 -24.61 22.68
C SER A 73 -23.37 -25.80 21.72
N ARG A 74 -22.40 -26.71 21.81
CA ARG A 74 -22.36 -27.98 21.09
C ARG A 74 -22.16 -29.14 22.08
N LYS A 75 -23.17 -29.98 22.22
CA LYS A 75 -23.19 -31.07 23.21
C LYS A 75 -21.93 -31.94 23.14
N GLY A 76 -21.26 -32.07 24.27
CA GLY A 76 -20.03 -32.88 24.39
C GLY A 76 -18.73 -32.19 23.89
N GLN A 77 -18.76 -30.92 23.44
CA GLN A 77 -17.58 -30.20 22.96
C GLN A 77 -17.36 -28.86 23.67
N TYR A 78 -18.36 -27.98 23.69
CA TYR A 78 -18.25 -26.64 24.30
C TYR A 78 -19.63 -26.08 24.65
N GLN A 79 -19.67 -25.11 25.56
CA GLN A 79 -20.89 -24.39 25.95
C GLN A 79 -20.81 -22.94 25.41
N LYS A 80 -21.99 -22.30 25.32
CA LYS A 80 -22.05 -20.86 25.03
C LYS A 80 -21.33 -20.10 26.17
N GLY A 81 -20.40 -19.25 25.81
CA GLY A 81 -19.55 -18.50 26.77
C GLY A 81 -18.16 -19.10 26.99
N ASP A 82 -17.93 -20.35 26.57
CA ASP A 82 -16.61 -20.96 26.66
C ASP A 82 -15.62 -20.24 25.72
N LEU A 83 -14.36 -20.18 26.12
CA LEU A 83 -13.28 -19.64 25.31
C LEU A 83 -12.84 -20.63 24.22
N LYS A 84 -12.55 -20.13 23.06
CA LYS A 84 -11.97 -20.88 21.93
C LYS A 84 -10.46 -21.02 22.12
N THR A 85 -10.04 -21.85 23.06
CA THR A 85 -8.66 -21.96 23.57
C THR A 85 -7.64 -22.15 22.44
N SER A 86 -7.90 -23.05 21.48
CA SER A 86 -6.97 -23.29 20.36
C SER A 86 -6.78 -22.05 19.46
N GLN A 87 -7.86 -21.27 19.24
CA GLN A 87 -7.76 -20.04 18.46
C GLN A 87 -6.99 -18.93 19.23
N ILE A 88 -7.18 -18.90 20.54
CA ILE A 88 -6.42 -17.99 21.42
C ILE A 88 -4.93 -18.35 21.40
N GLU A 89 -4.59 -19.64 21.51
CA GLU A 89 -3.20 -20.10 21.47
C GLU A 89 -2.53 -19.78 20.12
N GLU A 90 -3.21 -20.00 18.99
CA GLU A 90 -2.72 -19.61 17.66
C GLU A 90 -2.49 -18.11 17.55
N GLU A 91 -3.39 -17.32 18.12
CA GLU A 91 -3.27 -15.86 18.10
C GLU A 91 -2.14 -15.35 19.00
N VAL A 92 -1.95 -15.96 20.18
CA VAL A 92 -0.80 -15.68 21.06
C VAL A 92 0.51 -15.98 20.31
N GLU A 93 0.63 -17.14 19.65
CA GLU A 93 1.83 -17.45 18.85
C GLU A 93 2.05 -16.43 17.71
N ARG A 94 0.97 -15.97 17.08
CA ARG A 94 1.05 -14.93 16.04
C ARG A 94 1.56 -13.62 16.60
N MET A 95 1.08 -13.20 17.76
CA MET A 95 1.52 -11.99 18.43
C MET A 95 2.98 -12.08 18.92
N GLU A 96 3.40 -13.22 19.43
CA GLU A 96 4.80 -13.45 19.82
C GLU A 96 5.75 -13.42 18.61
N ARG A 97 5.32 -13.95 17.46
CA ARG A 97 6.06 -13.77 16.19
C ARG A 97 6.14 -12.31 15.76
N LEU A 98 5.06 -11.54 15.94
CA LEU A 98 5.05 -10.10 15.65
C LEU A 98 5.99 -9.35 16.59
N ARG A 99 6.02 -9.70 17.88
CA ARG A 99 6.96 -9.15 18.87
C ARG A 99 8.40 -9.41 18.45
N ALA A 100 8.73 -10.65 18.14
CA ALA A 100 10.05 -11.04 17.67
C ALA A 100 10.45 -10.29 16.36
N ALA A 101 9.49 -10.08 15.48
CA ALA A 101 9.71 -9.30 14.26
C ALA A 101 9.98 -7.82 14.57
N ALA A 102 9.22 -7.20 15.48
CA ALA A 102 9.45 -5.82 15.88
C ALA A 102 10.82 -5.65 16.56
N GLN A 103 11.23 -6.60 17.40
CA GLN A 103 12.55 -6.60 18.06
C GLN A 103 13.71 -6.71 17.07
N LEU A 104 13.52 -7.29 15.89
CA LEU A 104 14.53 -7.38 14.86
C LEU A 104 14.76 -6.06 14.10
N TYR A 105 13.79 -5.15 14.14
CA TYR A 105 13.82 -3.89 13.39
C TYR A 105 15.08 -3.03 13.66
N PRO A 106 15.54 -2.81 14.90
CA PRO A 106 16.77 -2.05 15.17
C PRO A 106 18.02 -2.66 14.53
N ASP A 107 18.13 -3.98 14.46
CA ASP A 107 19.28 -4.65 13.83
C ASP A 107 19.24 -4.52 12.32
N TYR A 108 18.05 -4.59 11.71
CA TYR A 108 17.87 -4.25 10.31
C TYR A 108 18.26 -2.80 10.01
N GLN A 109 17.84 -1.83 10.84
CA GLN A 109 18.23 -0.42 10.67
C GLN A 109 19.76 -0.26 10.76
N LYS A 110 20.43 -0.90 11.73
CA LYS A 110 21.90 -0.88 11.84
C LYS A 110 22.56 -1.48 10.60
N ALA A 111 22.01 -2.58 10.05
CA ALA A 111 22.52 -3.19 8.83
C ALA A 111 22.42 -2.24 7.62
N MET A 112 21.29 -1.54 7.47
CA MET A 112 21.08 -0.50 6.47
C MET A 112 22.10 0.64 6.62
N GLN A 113 22.28 1.16 7.82
CA GLN A 113 23.24 2.23 8.13
C GLN A 113 24.70 1.81 7.84
N ARG A 114 25.12 0.62 8.26
CA ARG A 114 26.47 0.08 7.97
C ARG A 114 26.74 -0.08 6.48
N ALA A 115 25.70 -0.39 5.70
CA ALA A 115 25.78 -0.49 4.25
C ALA A 115 25.67 0.88 3.55
N ASN A 116 25.53 2.00 4.29
CA ASN A 116 25.22 3.34 3.77
C ASN A 116 23.99 3.32 2.84
N ARG A 117 22.92 2.67 3.30
CA ARG A 117 21.64 2.57 2.58
C ARG A 117 20.53 3.16 3.43
N TYR A 118 19.56 3.78 2.74
CA TYR A 118 18.35 4.34 3.33
C TYR A 118 17.22 4.33 2.28
N ASP A 119 16.00 4.47 2.74
CA ASP A 119 14.82 4.66 1.89
C ASP A 119 14.15 6.02 2.19
N TYR A 120 13.05 6.31 1.48
CA TYR A 120 12.34 7.58 1.63
C TYR A 120 11.77 7.78 3.04
N ASP A 121 11.29 6.71 3.68
CA ASP A 121 10.76 6.78 5.04
C ASP A 121 11.87 7.13 6.04
N ASP A 122 13.10 6.60 5.85
CA ASP A 122 14.26 6.97 6.67
C ASP A 122 14.55 8.48 6.60
N MET A 123 14.40 9.10 5.43
CA MET A 123 14.61 10.56 5.28
C MET A 123 13.61 11.35 6.14
N ILE A 124 12.34 10.94 6.17
CA ILE A 124 11.31 11.56 6.99
C ILE A 124 11.63 11.40 8.47
N LEU A 125 12.00 10.18 8.89
CA LEU A 125 12.38 9.90 10.27
C LEU A 125 13.60 10.71 10.73
N TRP A 126 14.60 10.89 9.87
CA TRP A 126 15.78 11.71 10.18
C TRP A 126 15.43 13.19 10.38
N VAL A 127 14.46 13.72 9.62
CA VAL A 127 13.97 15.08 9.84
C VAL A 127 13.29 15.18 11.21
N LEU A 128 12.45 14.20 11.56
CA LEU A 128 11.80 14.17 12.87
C LEU A 128 12.83 14.08 14.03
N ASP A 129 13.81 13.21 13.89
CA ASP A 129 14.90 13.06 14.86
C ASP A 129 15.75 14.34 14.96
N ALA A 130 16.02 15.01 13.84
CA ALA A 130 16.73 16.28 13.82
C ALA A 130 15.93 17.38 14.53
N PHE A 131 14.64 17.46 14.33
CA PHE A 131 13.77 18.41 15.02
C PHE A 131 13.73 18.18 16.54
N GLU A 132 13.84 16.93 16.99
CA GLU A 132 13.90 16.59 18.42
C GLU A 132 15.25 16.90 19.04
N ARG A 133 16.35 16.57 18.34
CA ARG A 133 17.72 16.81 18.83
C ARG A 133 18.12 18.27 18.79
N PHE A 134 17.60 19.02 17.83
CA PHE A 134 17.97 20.40 17.58
C PHE A 134 16.74 21.32 17.57
N PRO A 135 16.18 21.69 18.73
CA PRO A 135 14.99 22.54 18.80
C PRO A 135 15.13 23.89 18.07
N ASN A 136 16.34 24.46 17.98
CA ASN A 136 16.59 25.67 17.22
C ASN A 136 16.43 25.45 15.70
N LEU A 137 16.74 24.27 15.21
CA LEU A 137 16.48 23.91 13.80
C LEU A 137 14.97 23.90 13.54
N LEU A 138 14.18 23.21 14.37
CA LEU A 138 12.72 23.21 14.26
C LEU A 138 12.17 24.64 14.29
N ARG A 139 12.61 25.46 15.26
CA ARG A 139 12.17 26.84 15.39
C ARG A 139 12.48 27.68 14.16
N SER A 140 13.66 27.51 13.53
CA SER A 140 14.03 28.22 12.30
C SER A 140 13.08 27.89 11.15
N TYR A 141 12.57 26.64 11.05
CA TYR A 141 11.56 26.26 10.05
C TYR A 141 10.17 26.81 10.40
N GLN A 142 9.78 26.80 11.69
CA GLN A 142 8.52 27.36 12.16
C GLN A 142 8.43 28.87 11.90
N GLU A 143 9.51 29.61 12.10
CA GLU A 143 9.58 31.04 11.82
C GLU A 143 9.68 31.38 10.33
N ARG A 144 10.32 30.49 9.55
CA ARG A 144 10.48 30.67 8.10
C ARG A 144 9.17 30.40 7.35
N PHE A 145 8.40 29.41 7.73
CA PHE A 145 7.17 28.98 7.06
C PHE A 145 5.94 29.40 7.87
N LEU A 146 5.50 30.64 7.63
CA LEU A 146 4.33 31.21 8.31
C LEU A 146 2.99 30.62 7.83
N TYR A 147 2.98 30.02 6.63
CA TYR A 147 1.82 29.38 6.04
C TYR A 147 2.22 27.96 5.62
N LEU A 148 1.42 26.97 6.00
CA LEU A 148 1.60 25.58 5.63
C LEU A 148 0.39 25.13 4.81
N LEU A 149 0.63 24.73 3.57
CA LEU A 149 -0.40 24.20 2.68
C LEU A 149 -0.10 22.71 2.44
N VAL A 150 -1.10 21.87 2.68
CA VAL A 150 -0.97 20.42 2.53
C VAL A 150 -2.08 19.94 1.59
N ASP A 151 -1.68 19.31 0.51
CA ASP A 151 -2.59 18.68 -0.45
C ASP A 151 -2.64 17.16 -0.23
N GLU A 152 -3.73 16.52 -0.69
CA GLU A 152 -3.96 15.08 -0.57
C GLU A 152 -3.73 14.56 0.86
N TYR A 153 -4.22 15.29 1.86
CA TYR A 153 -3.92 14.99 3.26
C TYR A 153 -4.43 13.62 3.71
N GLN A 154 -5.46 13.08 3.07
CA GLN A 154 -5.97 11.73 3.33
C GLN A 154 -4.91 10.64 3.05
N ASP A 155 -3.89 10.93 2.24
CA ASP A 155 -2.82 9.99 1.88
C ASP A 155 -1.59 10.09 2.81
N THR A 156 -1.64 10.98 3.82
CA THR A 156 -0.53 11.16 4.75
C THR A 156 -0.44 10.01 5.75
N ASN A 157 0.78 9.50 5.96
CA ASN A 157 1.09 8.55 7.00
C ASN A 157 1.42 9.23 8.36
N GLY A 158 1.62 8.45 9.42
CA GLY A 158 1.86 8.97 10.76
C GLY A 158 3.13 9.83 10.87
N ALA A 159 4.23 9.44 10.21
CA ALA A 159 5.48 10.20 10.24
C ALA A 159 5.36 11.54 9.51
N GLN A 160 4.70 11.58 8.35
CA GLN A 160 4.42 12.81 7.61
C GLN A 160 3.52 13.76 8.42
N ASN A 161 2.46 13.20 9.03
CA ASN A 161 1.57 13.98 9.88
C ASN A 161 2.30 14.56 11.10
N GLU A 162 3.24 13.82 11.69
CA GLU A 162 4.03 14.31 12.80
C GLU A 162 4.96 15.48 12.42
N ILE A 163 5.50 15.50 11.20
CA ILE A 163 6.23 16.67 10.68
C ILE A 163 5.31 17.89 10.64
N ILE A 164 4.11 17.74 10.08
CA ILE A 164 3.11 18.83 10.01
C ILE A 164 2.81 19.33 11.44
N ARG A 165 2.50 18.43 12.37
CA ARG A 165 2.24 18.77 13.77
C ARG A 165 3.38 19.55 14.41
N LYS A 166 4.64 19.11 14.25
CA LYS A 166 5.81 19.79 14.79
C LYS A 166 5.98 21.19 14.20
N LEU A 167 5.77 21.35 12.90
CA LEU A 167 5.90 22.65 12.23
C LEU A 167 4.84 23.66 12.71
N VAL A 168 3.60 23.22 12.93
CA VAL A 168 2.52 24.12 13.37
C VAL A 168 2.45 24.30 14.88
N ALA A 169 3.10 23.47 15.69
CA ALA A 169 3.00 23.47 17.15
C ALA A 169 3.53 24.75 17.84
N TYR A 170 4.24 25.60 17.11
CA TYR A 170 4.73 26.90 17.63
C TYR A 170 3.59 27.92 17.80
N TRP A 171 2.52 27.79 17.03
CA TRP A 171 1.45 28.77 16.96
C TRP A 171 0.20 28.22 17.64
N GLU A 172 -0.44 29.03 18.48
CA GLU A 172 -1.76 28.67 19.08
C GLU A 172 -2.83 28.52 17.98
N MET A 173 -2.77 29.39 16.97
CA MET A 173 -3.65 29.36 15.80
C MET A 173 -2.77 29.39 14.53
N PRO A 174 -2.33 28.22 14.04
CA PRO A 174 -1.46 28.17 12.88
C PRO A 174 -2.17 28.52 11.58
N ASN A 175 -1.46 29.16 10.65
CA ASN A 175 -1.91 29.32 9.27
C ASN A 175 -1.73 28.01 8.51
N LEU A 176 -2.60 27.06 8.77
CA LEU A 176 -2.59 25.73 8.17
C LEU A 176 -3.78 25.61 7.19
N PHE A 177 -3.50 25.32 5.93
CA PHE A 177 -4.50 25.07 4.90
C PHE A 177 -4.34 23.64 4.41
N ILE A 178 -5.39 22.84 4.55
CA ILE A 178 -5.40 21.42 4.21
C ILE A 178 -6.48 21.16 3.18
N VAL A 179 -6.10 20.42 2.14
CA VAL A 179 -7.01 19.89 1.13
C VAL A 179 -6.92 18.37 1.15
N GLY A 180 -8.07 17.71 1.07
CA GLY A 180 -8.16 16.26 1.03
C GLY A 180 -9.57 15.78 0.72
N ASP A 181 -9.66 14.52 0.34
CA ASP A 181 -10.91 13.85 0.02
C ASP A 181 -10.94 12.48 0.69
N ASP A 182 -11.75 12.33 1.72
CA ASP A 182 -11.87 11.08 2.49
C ASP A 182 -12.42 9.92 1.64
N ASP A 183 -13.22 10.22 0.62
CA ASP A 183 -13.74 9.22 -0.32
C ASP A 183 -12.65 8.68 -1.28
N GLN A 184 -11.50 9.35 -1.36
CA GLN A 184 -10.32 8.93 -2.13
C GLN A 184 -9.21 8.28 -1.28
N SER A 185 -9.42 8.05 0.01
CA SER A 185 -8.45 7.38 0.89
C SER A 185 -8.36 5.89 0.59
N ILE A 186 -7.66 5.55 -0.51
CA ILE A 186 -7.46 4.17 -0.98
C ILE A 186 -6.06 3.62 -0.65
N TYR A 187 -5.21 4.41 0.02
CA TYR A 187 -3.84 4.04 0.36
C TYR A 187 -3.65 3.67 1.84
N GLU A 188 -4.71 3.27 2.54
CA GLU A 188 -4.63 2.82 3.94
C GLU A 188 -3.63 1.68 4.13
N PHE A 189 -3.52 0.78 3.15
CA PHE A 189 -2.53 -0.30 3.14
C PHE A 189 -1.07 0.18 3.02
N GLN A 190 -0.83 1.46 2.67
CA GLN A 190 0.47 2.13 2.66
C GLN A 190 0.69 3.04 3.87
N GLY A 191 -0.22 2.99 4.87
CA GLY A 191 -0.13 3.78 6.09
C GLY A 191 -0.89 5.11 6.05
N ALA A 192 -1.64 5.42 4.99
CA ALA A 192 -2.56 6.57 4.98
C ALA A 192 -3.63 6.40 6.07
N ARG A 193 -3.93 7.47 6.80
CA ARG A 193 -4.87 7.40 7.92
C ARG A 193 -5.93 8.47 7.88
N LEU A 194 -7.18 8.07 7.69
CA LEU A 194 -8.33 8.94 7.93
C LEU A 194 -8.35 9.52 9.35
N LYS A 195 -7.76 8.81 10.31
CA LYS A 195 -7.60 9.28 11.68
C LYS A 195 -6.81 10.59 11.76
N ASN A 196 -5.84 10.82 10.89
CA ASN A 196 -5.08 12.07 10.86
C ASN A 196 -5.99 13.28 10.66
N LEU A 197 -7.01 13.17 9.78
CA LEU A 197 -8.00 14.22 9.55
C LEU A 197 -8.92 14.45 10.76
N THR A 198 -9.36 13.37 11.41
CA THR A 198 -10.21 13.49 12.61
C THR A 198 -9.43 14.08 13.79
N ASP A 199 -8.21 13.64 14.02
CA ASP A 199 -7.34 14.15 15.10
C ASP A 199 -7.00 15.63 14.88
N LEU A 200 -6.77 16.06 13.64
CA LEU A 200 -6.55 17.46 13.31
C LEU A 200 -7.81 18.30 13.58
N TYR A 201 -8.96 17.81 13.13
CA TYR A 201 -10.23 18.49 13.38
C TYR A 201 -10.47 18.68 14.88
N GLU A 202 -10.31 17.63 15.69
CA GLU A 202 -10.50 17.71 17.14
C GLU A 202 -9.48 18.68 17.80
N THR A 203 -8.24 18.70 17.33
CA THR A 203 -7.19 19.59 17.86
C THR A 203 -7.53 21.07 17.64
N TYR A 204 -8.06 21.42 16.49
CA TYR A 204 -8.34 22.82 16.12
C TYR A 204 -9.83 23.16 16.07
N ARG A 205 -10.70 22.37 16.68
CA ARG A 205 -12.16 22.44 16.60
C ARG A 205 -12.73 23.86 16.79
N ASN A 206 -12.14 24.64 17.70
CA ASN A 206 -12.65 25.99 18.03
C ASN A 206 -12.22 27.07 17.03
N GLY A 207 -11.28 26.78 16.13
CA GLY A 207 -10.73 27.76 15.18
C GLY A 207 -10.69 27.29 13.73
N ILE A 208 -11.02 26.02 13.47
CA ILE A 208 -11.01 25.46 12.12
C ILE A 208 -12.20 26.01 11.31
N ARG A 209 -11.91 26.38 10.07
CA ARG A 209 -12.92 26.67 9.05
C ARG A 209 -12.98 25.50 8.07
N LEU A 210 -14.07 24.76 8.10
CA LEU A 210 -14.33 23.70 7.16
C LEU A 210 -15.04 24.23 5.91
N VAL A 211 -14.55 23.88 4.73
CA VAL A 211 -15.16 24.21 3.44
C VAL A 211 -15.33 22.92 2.66
N VAL A 212 -16.56 22.61 2.26
CA VAL A 212 -16.84 21.45 1.39
C VAL A 212 -16.97 21.96 -0.05
N LEU A 213 -16.17 21.34 -0.95
CA LEU A 213 -16.25 21.61 -2.38
C LEU A 213 -17.27 20.65 -3.00
N GLU A 214 -18.35 21.18 -3.51
CA GLU A 214 -19.43 20.40 -4.14
C GLU A 214 -19.36 20.43 -5.68
N ASP A 215 -18.78 21.49 -6.26
CA ASP A 215 -18.67 21.64 -7.70
C ASP A 215 -17.54 20.77 -8.26
N ASN A 216 -17.88 19.80 -9.13
CA ASN A 216 -16.95 18.95 -9.84
C ASN A 216 -16.81 19.39 -11.30
N TYR A 217 -15.59 19.72 -11.71
CA TYR A 217 -15.26 20.20 -13.05
C TYR A 217 -14.62 19.14 -13.94
N ARG A 218 -14.55 17.88 -13.48
CA ARG A 218 -13.87 16.77 -14.18
C ARG A 218 -14.84 15.78 -14.82
N SER A 219 -15.88 15.39 -14.08
CA SER A 219 -16.71 14.23 -14.41
C SER A 219 -18.14 14.63 -14.73
N ALA A 220 -18.80 13.87 -15.63
CA ALA A 220 -20.22 13.98 -15.88
C ALA A 220 -21.04 13.48 -14.69
N GLN A 221 -22.28 13.98 -14.53
CA GLN A 221 -23.14 13.66 -13.39
C GLN A 221 -23.39 12.15 -13.20
N PRO A 222 -23.67 11.33 -14.27
CA PRO A 222 -23.89 9.90 -14.07
C PRO A 222 -22.68 9.17 -13.47
N ILE A 223 -21.45 9.63 -13.74
CA ILE A 223 -20.23 9.07 -13.15
C ILE A 223 -20.17 9.40 -11.65
N LEU A 224 -20.47 10.65 -11.28
CA LEU A 224 -20.49 11.09 -9.88
C LEU A 224 -21.55 10.35 -9.07
N ASP A 225 -22.73 10.15 -9.65
CA ASP A 225 -23.84 9.43 -9.01
C ASP A 225 -23.50 7.95 -8.79
N ALA A 226 -22.87 7.30 -9.78
CA ALA A 226 -22.40 5.92 -9.66
C ALA A 226 -21.31 5.79 -8.58
N ALA A 227 -20.31 6.69 -8.57
CA ALA A 227 -19.26 6.72 -7.56
C ALA A 227 -19.84 6.94 -6.16
N ARG A 228 -20.81 7.86 -6.00
CA ARG A 228 -21.54 8.09 -4.74
C ARG A 228 -22.30 6.85 -4.28
N GLY A 229 -22.90 6.10 -5.21
CA GLY A 229 -23.61 4.86 -4.89
C GLY A 229 -22.69 3.79 -4.33
N VAL A 230 -21.46 3.70 -4.83
CA VAL A 230 -20.43 2.75 -4.33
C VAL A 230 -19.89 3.18 -2.98
N ILE A 231 -19.41 4.43 -2.86
CA ILE A 231 -18.77 4.91 -1.62
C ILE A 231 -19.77 5.08 -0.48
N GLY A 232 -21.05 5.32 -0.80
CA GLY A 232 -22.12 5.45 0.19
C GLY A 232 -22.35 4.20 1.05
N GLN A 233 -21.83 3.03 0.64
CA GLN A 233 -21.86 1.78 1.42
C GLN A 233 -20.77 1.72 2.50
N ASN A 234 -19.84 2.68 2.49
CA ASN A 234 -18.76 2.74 3.48
C ASN A 234 -19.22 3.52 4.72
N ASP A 235 -19.28 2.83 5.87
CA ASP A 235 -19.68 3.45 7.16
C ASP A 235 -18.59 4.37 7.74
N ILE A 236 -17.32 4.20 7.32
CA ILE A 236 -16.15 4.90 7.87
C ILE A 236 -15.83 6.18 7.07
N ARG A 237 -16.84 6.95 6.69
CA ARG A 237 -16.64 8.25 6.05
C ARG A 237 -16.51 9.35 7.10
N ILE A 238 -15.62 10.32 6.85
CA ILE A 238 -15.46 11.49 7.74
C ILE A 238 -16.74 12.29 7.79
N VAL A 239 -17.44 12.42 6.66
CA VAL A 239 -18.75 13.09 6.59
C VAL A 239 -19.73 12.49 7.61
N ASN A 240 -19.72 11.17 7.78
CA ASN A 240 -20.58 10.49 8.77
C ASN A 240 -20.17 10.81 10.21
N ARG A 241 -18.88 11.00 10.47
CA ARG A 241 -18.35 11.38 11.81
C ARG A 241 -18.56 12.84 12.12
N LEU A 242 -18.62 13.70 11.10
CA LEU A 242 -18.87 15.15 11.23
C LEU A 242 -20.34 15.52 11.08
N GLN A 243 -21.28 14.54 11.10
CA GLN A 243 -22.73 14.78 10.98
C GLN A 243 -23.28 15.83 11.95
N GLY A 244 -22.66 16.01 13.13
CA GLY A 244 -23.00 17.06 14.09
C GLY A 244 -22.75 18.49 13.61
N LEU A 245 -22.06 18.68 12.47
CA LEU A 245 -21.77 20.01 11.88
C LEU A 245 -22.67 20.34 10.70
N GLY A 246 -23.62 19.48 10.34
CA GLY A 246 -24.50 19.70 9.17
C GLY A 246 -23.76 19.68 7.83
N VAL A 247 -22.62 18.99 7.76
CA VAL A 247 -21.81 18.90 6.53
C VAL A 247 -22.34 17.77 5.67
N GLU A 248 -22.84 18.12 4.51
CA GLU A 248 -23.24 17.18 3.46
C GLU A 248 -22.30 17.35 2.26
N LYS A 249 -21.85 16.23 1.66
CA LYS A 249 -20.99 16.22 0.48
C LYS A 249 -21.77 15.61 -0.69
N VAL A 250 -22.28 16.46 -1.56
CA VAL A 250 -22.98 16.07 -2.79
C VAL A 250 -22.30 16.72 -3.97
N LEU A 251 -21.56 15.94 -4.74
CA LEU A 251 -20.85 16.44 -5.90
C LEU A 251 -21.81 16.73 -7.07
N LYS A 252 -21.64 17.90 -7.69
CA LYS A 252 -22.42 18.37 -8.84
C LYS A 252 -21.48 18.59 -10.02
N ALA A 253 -21.80 18.01 -11.17
CA ALA A 253 -21.05 18.26 -12.39
C ALA A 253 -21.25 19.72 -12.83
N SER A 254 -20.19 20.52 -12.79
CA SER A 254 -20.28 21.99 -13.02
C SER A 254 -19.51 22.47 -14.25
N HIS A 255 -18.66 21.59 -14.88
CA HIS A 255 -17.92 21.96 -16.07
C HIS A 255 -18.85 22.07 -17.30
N PRO A 256 -18.93 23.22 -18.01
CA PRO A 256 -19.89 23.43 -19.09
C PRO A 256 -19.84 22.40 -20.23
N ALA A 257 -18.65 21.90 -20.56
CA ALA A 257 -18.47 20.92 -21.62
C ALA A 257 -18.71 19.46 -21.21
N VAL A 258 -18.84 19.17 -19.91
CA VAL A 258 -18.85 17.78 -19.40
C VAL A 258 -20.16 17.46 -18.65
N LYS A 259 -20.76 18.45 -17.99
CA LYS A 259 -21.89 18.25 -17.08
C LYS A 259 -23.10 17.55 -17.73
N ASP A 260 -23.34 17.84 -19.02
CA ASP A 260 -24.51 17.35 -19.77
C ASP A 260 -24.17 16.11 -20.64
N LEU A 261 -22.95 15.55 -20.53
CA LEU A 261 -22.57 14.35 -21.29
C LEU A 261 -23.32 13.12 -20.74
N PRO A 262 -23.90 12.29 -21.62
CA PRO A 262 -24.59 11.05 -21.25
C PRO A 262 -23.58 9.90 -20.97
N ALA A 263 -22.55 10.20 -20.15
CA ALA A 263 -21.46 9.25 -19.85
C ALA A 263 -21.88 8.32 -18.69
N VAL A 264 -22.69 7.32 -18.98
CA VAL A 264 -23.15 6.34 -17.97
C VAL A 264 -22.07 5.25 -17.81
N PRO A 265 -21.60 4.96 -16.58
CA PRO A 265 -20.73 3.83 -16.33
C PRO A 265 -21.39 2.50 -16.70
N GLU A 266 -20.67 1.63 -17.40
CA GLU A 266 -21.11 0.30 -17.79
C GLU A 266 -20.32 -0.78 -17.07
N ILE A 267 -20.96 -1.90 -16.74
CA ILE A 267 -20.32 -3.07 -16.15
C ILE A 267 -20.44 -4.22 -17.13
N SER A 268 -19.29 -4.73 -17.59
CA SER A 268 -19.22 -5.91 -18.43
C SER A 268 -18.58 -7.06 -17.66
N VAL A 269 -19.15 -8.25 -17.75
CA VAL A 269 -18.68 -9.46 -17.07
C VAL A 269 -18.26 -10.49 -18.10
N PHE A 270 -17.04 -11.01 -17.93
CA PHE A 270 -16.47 -11.98 -18.86
C PHE A 270 -16.19 -13.32 -18.18
N PRO A 271 -16.36 -14.45 -18.88
CA PRO A 271 -16.10 -15.79 -18.32
C PRO A 271 -14.62 -16.04 -17.99
N ASN A 272 -13.71 -15.35 -18.67
CA ASN A 272 -12.26 -15.48 -18.46
C ASN A 272 -11.51 -14.22 -18.92
N PRO A 273 -10.27 -14.01 -18.48
CA PRO A 273 -9.47 -12.84 -18.81
C PRO A 273 -9.22 -12.65 -20.31
N MET A 274 -9.06 -13.74 -21.06
CA MET A 274 -8.81 -13.65 -22.52
C MET A 274 -10.00 -13.00 -23.25
N GLN A 275 -11.23 -13.31 -22.87
CA GLN A 275 -12.40 -12.68 -23.49
C GLN A 275 -12.52 -11.20 -23.12
N GLU A 276 -12.17 -10.84 -21.88
CA GLU A 276 -12.06 -9.44 -21.47
C GLU A 276 -11.03 -8.69 -22.32
N GLU A 277 -9.83 -9.25 -22.52
CA GLU A 277 -8.75 -8.64 -23.29
C GLU A 277 -9.14 -8.47 -24.79
N VAL A 278 -9.76 -9.47 -25.37
CA VAL A 278 -10.25 -9.39 -26.77
C VAL A 278 -11.32 -8.32 -26.91
N TRP A 279 -12.23 -8.24 -25.94
CA TRP A 279 -13.27 -7.21 -25.92
C TRP A 279 -12.66 -5.81 -25.77
N LEU A 280 -11.68 -5.62 -24.87
CA LEU A 280 -10.97 -4.35 -24.67
C LEU A 280 -10.27 -3.91 -25.98
N ALA A 281 -9.57 -4.83 -26.65
CA ALA A 281 -8.91 -4.51 -27.91
C ALA A 281 -9.92 -4.11 -29.01
N GLY A 282 -11.05 -4.80 -29.08
CA GLY A 282 -12.15 -4.43 -29.98
C GLY A 282 -12.76 -3.07 -29.66
N GLU A 283 -12.93 -2.75 -28.40
CA GLU A 283 -13.45 -1.47 -27.94
C GLU A 283 -12.50 -0.30 -28.27
N LEU A 284 -11.19 -0.51 -28.12
CA LEU A 284 -10.19 0.48 -28.55
C LEU A 284 -10.26 0.74 -30.06
N GLN A 285 -10.44 -0.31 -30.88
CA GLN A 285 -10.59 -0.17 -32.34
C GLN A 285 -11.89 0.57 -32.67
N ARG A 286 -13.00 0.27 -31.97
CA ARG A 286 -14.28 0.96 -32.15
C ARG A 286 -14.13 2.45 -31.84
N LEU A 287 -13.55 2.81 -30.70
CA LEU A 287 -13.32 4.20 -30.30
C LEU A 287 -12.43 4.94 -31.30
N GLN A 288 -11.37 4.29 -31.78
CA GLN A 288 -10.49 4.85 -32.82
C GLN A 288 -11.25 5.09 -34.13
N GLY A 289 -12.12 4.14 -34.54
CA GLY A 289 -12.98 4.27 -35.70
C GLY A 289 -14.00 5.40 -35.58
N GLU A 290 -14.43 5.74 -34.38
CA GLU A 290 -15.29 6.87 -34.07
C GLU A 290 -14.53 8.21 -33.98
N GLY A 291 -13.21 8.19 -34.14
CA GLY A 291 -12.38 9.38 -34.12
C GLY A 291 -11.94 9.81 -32.73
N VAL A 292 -12.12 8.96 -31.71
CA VAL A 292 -11.61 9.24 -30.37
C VAL A 292 -10.08 9.04 -30.34
N PRO A 293 -9.29 10.05 -29.96
CA PRO A 293 -7.85 9.88 -29.83
C PRO A 293 -7.52 8.87 -28.72
N LEU A 294 -6.73 7.83 -29.03
CA LEU A 294 -6.35 6.83 -28.01
C LEU A 294 -5.54 7.41 -26.86
N SER A 295 -4.94 8.59 -27.02
CA SER A 295 -4.31 9.35 -25.93
C SER A 295 -5.28 9.80 -24.82
N GLU A 296 -6.58 9.85 -25.14
CA GLU A 296 -7.66 10.20 -24.21
C GLU A 296 -8.29 8.96 -23.54
N VAL A 297 -7.81 7.76 -23.89
CA VAL A 297 -8.32 6.50 -23.34
C VAL A 297 -7.33 5.93 -22.33
N ALA A 298 -7.84 5.53 -21.17
CA ALA A 298 -7.03 4.91 -20.12
C ALA A 298 -7.61 3.55 -19.70
N ILE A 299 -6.74 2.54 -19.60
CA ILE A 299 -7.06 1.23 -19.02
C ILE A 299 -6.41 1.17 -17.64
N ILE A 300 -7.23 1.03 -16.59
CA ILE A 300 -6.78 0.96 -15.19
C ILE A 300 -6.86 -0.49 -14.71
N TYR A 301 -5.80 -0.97 -14.08
CA TYR A 301 -5.68 -2.34 -13.59
C TYR A 301 -4.99 -2.39 -12.23
N ALA A 302 -5.28 -3.42 -11.42
CA ALA A 302 -4.74 -3.54 -10.07
C ALA A 302 -3.28 -4.05 -10.02
N LYS A 303 -2.89 -4.94 -10.95
CA LYS A 303 -1.55 -5.58 -10.96
C LYS A 303 -1.00 -5.66 -12.38
N HIS A 304 0.27 -5.35 -12.56
CA HIS A 304 0.94 -5.39 -13.87
C HIS A 304 0.80 -6.72 -14.61
N ARG A 305 0.78 -7.85 -13.88
CA ARG A 305 0.59 -9.17 -14.49
C ARG A 305 -0.74 -9.32 -15.23
N GLN A 306 -1.76 -8.56 -14.86
CA GLN A 306 -3.09 -8.63 -15.48
C GLN A 306 -3.15 -8.09 -16.91
N VAL A 307 -2.18 -7.28 -17.31
CA VAL A 307 -2.17 -6.63 -18.64
C VAL A 307 -1.07 -7.14 -19.56
N GLU A 308 -0.28 -8.14 -19.14
CA GLU A 308 0.81 -8.67 -19.97
C GLU A 308 0.29 -9.24 -21.29
N SER A 309 -0.72 -10.08 -21.23
CA SER A 309 -1.37 -10.67 -22.40
C SER A 309 -2.14 -9.64 -23.25
N LEU A 310 -2.78 -8.66 -22.60
CA LEU A 310 -3.41 -7.56 -23.32
C LEU A 310 -2.37 -6.73 -24.10
N MET A 311 -1.22 -6.42 -23.51
CA MET A 311 -0.14 -5.68 -24.19
C MET A 311 0.35 -6.45 -25.43
N GLU A 312 0.56 -7.77 -25.31
CA GLU A 312 0.93 -8.63 -26.45
C GLU A 312 -0.16 -8.63 -27.56
N LEU A 313 -1.43 -8.62 -27.16
CA LEU A 313 -2.56 -8.55 -28.09
C LEU A 313 -2.58 -7.20 -28.83
N LEU A 314 -2.40 -6.09 -28.10
CA LEU A 314 -2.34 -4.74 -28.68
C LEU A 314 -1.17 -4.59 -29.66
N GLU A 315 0.00 -5.14 -29.33
CA GLU A 315 1.18 -5.15 -30.23
C GLU A 315 0.90 -5.93 -31.52
N LYS A 316 0.28 -7.12 -31.42
CA LYS A 316 -0.11 -7.93 -32.58
C LYS A 316 -1.13 -7.22 -33.46
N GLN A 317 -1.99 -6.40 -32.90
CA GLN A 317 -3.00 -5.63 -33.60
C GLN A 317 -2.54 -4.23 -34.04
N HIS A 318 -1.27 -3.90 -33.77
CA HIS A 318 -0.68 -2.58 -34.02
C HIS A 318 -1.42 -1.40 -33.37
N ILE A 319 -2.04 -1.65 -32.19
CA ILE A 319 -2.69 -0.61 -31.41
C ILE A 319 -1.64 0.03 -30.50
N PRO A 320 -1.34 1.34 -30.63
CA PRO A 320 -0.34 2.00 -29.82
C PRO A 320 -0.82 2.14 -28.38
N TYR A 321 0.06 1.86 -27.42
CA TYR A 321 -0.20 2.06 -26.00
C TYR A 321 1.02 2.62 -25.29
N GLN A 322 0.82 3.22 -24.11
CA GLN A 322 1.86 3.66 -23.19
C GLN A 322 1.63 3.06 -21.81
N THR A 323 2.66 2.49 -21.21
CA THR A 323 2.61 1.97 -19.85
C THR A 323 3.75 2.51 -19.01
N ARG A 324 3.50 2.79 -17.73
CA ARG A 324 4.53 3.18 -16.74
C ARG A 324 5.22 1.97 -16.10
N ARG A 325 4.99 0.77 -16.62
CA ARG A 325 5.61 -0.45 -16.10
C ARG A 325 7.13 -0.36 -16.19
N ARG A 326 7.82 -0.65 -15.08
CA ARG A 326 9.26 -0.96 -15.11
C ARG A 326 9.42 -2.40 -15.58
N VAL A 327 9.93 -2.57 -16.78
CA VAL A 327 10.26 -3.90 -17.29
C VAL A 327 11.54 -4.37 -16.60
N ASN A 328 11.47 -5.53 -15.93
CA ASN A 328 12.69 -6.18 -15.47
C ASN A 328 13.41 -6.73 -16.72
N VAL A 329 14.52 -6.11 -17.07
CA VAL A 329 15.33 -6.48 -18.25
C VAL A 329 15.71 -7.98 -18.24
N LEU A 330 15.89 -8.58 -17.05
CA LEU A 330 16.22 -10.00 -16.92
C LEU A 330 15.08 -10.94 -17.35
N HIS A 331 13.86 -10.44 -17.46
CA HIS A 331 12.69 -11.20 -17.93
C HIS A 331 12.45 -11.06 -19.44
N LEU A 332 13.18 -10.17 -20.11
CA LEU A 332 13.09 -10.09 -21.57
C LEU A 332 13.52 -11.42 -22.22
N PRO A 333 12.79 -11.89 -23.24
CA PRO A 333 13.08 -13.19 -23.87
C PRO A 333 14.54 -13.35 -24.26
N LEU A 334 15.12 -12.36 -24.92
CA LEU A 334 16.52 -12.35 -25.30
C LEU A 334 17.46 -12.50 -24.11
N ILE A 335 17.24 -11.74 -23.02
CA ILE A 335 18.12 -11.78 -21.83
C ILE A 335 17.95 -13.09 -21.09
N ARG A 336 16.73 -13.61 -21.01
CA ARG A 336 16.47 -14.95 -20.44
C ARG A 336 17.21 -16.04 -21.22
N ASN A 337 17.18 -15.98 -22.54
CA ASN A 337 17.87 -16.93 -23.40
C ASN A 337 19.38 -16.83 -23.24
N LEU A 338 19.94 -15.62 -23.20
CA LEU A 338 21.37 -15.41 -22.94
C LEU A 338 21.77 -15.94 -21.55
N ARG A 339 20.96 -15.70 -20.53
CA ARG A 339 21.24 -16.22 -19.17
C ARG A 339 21.24 -17.74 -19.17
N LEU A 340 20.29 -18.38 -19.83
CA LEU A 340 20.22 -19.83 -19.91
C LEU A 340 21.44 -20.42 -20.63
N MET A 341 21.95 -19.78 -21.70
CA MET A 341 23.21 -20.17 -22.34
C MET A 341 24.40 -20.05 -21.39
N LEU A 342 24.49 -18.97 -20.63
CA LEU A 342 25.58 -18.79 -19.65
C LEU A 342 25.49 -19.81 -18.50
N GLU A 343 24.29 -20.12 -18.02
CA GLU A 343 24.05 -21.16 -17.02
C GLU A 343 24.45 -22.55 -17.54
N TYR A 344 24.18 -22.86 -18.82
CA TYR A 344 24.63 -24.07 -19.48
C TYR A 344 26.18 -24.16 -19.51
N PHE A 345 26.87 -23.12 -19.98
CA PHE A 345 28.32 -23.08 -20.00
C PHE A 345 28.93 -23.24 -18.58
N ALA A 346 28.34 -22.59 -17.58
CA ALA A 346 28.78 -22.69 -16.21
C ALA A 346 28.62 -24.14 -15.66
N ALA A 347 27.48 -24.78 -15.97
CA ALA A 347 27.21 -26.15 -15.54
C ALA A 347 28.17 -27.16 -16.21
N GLU A 348 28.43 -27.03 -17.53
CA GLU A 348 29.38 -27.85 -18.27
C GLU A 348 30.82 -27.67 -17.78
N PHE A 349 31.22 -26.44 -17.43
CA PHE A 349 32.55 -26.19 -16.89
C PHE A 349 32.75 -26.82 -15.51
N GLN A 350 31.70 -26.85 -14.67
CA GLN A 350 31.77 -27.48 -13.34
C GLN A 350 31.76 -29.00 -13.43
N ARG A 351 30.97 -29.57 -14.33
CA ARG A 351 30.85 -31.02 -14.52
C ARG A 351 30.46 -31.31 -15.97
N PRO A 352 31.27 -32.09 -16.72
CA PRO A 352 30.89 -32.54 -18.06
C PRO A 352 29.50 -33.19 -18.05
N THR A 353 28.65 -32.86 -19.00
CA THR A 353 27.25 -33.30 -19.14
C THR A 353 26.31 -32.81 -18.01
N GLY A 354 26.79 -31.93 -17.11
CA GLY A 354 25.99 -31.38 -16.03
C GLY A 354 24.85 -30.42 -16.48
N GLY A 355 25.00 -29.87 -17.70
CA GLY A 355 24.07 -28.91 -18.29
C GLY A 355 23.07 -29.49 -19.29
N GLU A 356 22.95 -30.79 -19.48
CA GLU A 356 22.10 -31.41 -20.53
C GLU A 356 20.64 -30.93 -20.49
N HIS A 357 20.05 -30.74 -19.30
CA HIS A 357 18.69 -30.24 -19.14
C HIS A 357 18.54 -28.77 -19.59
N LEU A 358 19.59 -27.96 -19.46
CA LEU A 358 19.64 -26.58 -19.96
C LEU A 358 19.83 -26.56 -21.48
N LEU A 359 20.67 -27.45 -22.00
CA LEU A 359 20.85 -27.61 -23.44
C LEU A 359 19.53 -27.98 -24.12
N PHE A 360 18.75 -28.89 -23.55
CA PHE A 360 17.42 -29.23 -24.06
C PHE A 360 16.50 -28.00 -24.11
N GLN A 361 16.52 -27.13 -23.09
CA GLN A 361 15.75 -25.89 -23.12
C GLN A 361 16.23 -24.90 -24.18
N ILE A 362 17.56 -24.78 -24.37
CA ILE A 362 18.16 -23.91 -25.39
C ILE A 362 17.78 -24.34 -26.80
N MET A 363 17.72 -25.66 -27.06
CA MET A 363 17.32 -26.20 -28.38
C MET A 363 15.86 -25.88 -28.77
N HIS A 364 15.03 -25.47 -27.79
CA HIS A 364 13.64 -25.08 -28.03
C HIS A 364 13.45 -23.57 -28.16
N PHE A 365 14.55 -22.79 -28.24
CA PHE A 365 14.41 -21.37 -28.57
C PHE A 365 13.89 -21.24 -30.01
N ILE A 366 12.74 -20.60 -30.12
CA ILE A 366 12.23 -20.14 -31.43
C ILE A 366 12.94 -18.82 -31.69
N PHE A 367 13.83 -18.82 -32.68
CA PHE A 367 14.49 -17.62 -33.16
C PHE A 367 13.57 -16.80 -34.07
#